data_909b4919dbf427cdf9a5ce7d4a228ae2
#
_entry.id   909b4919dbf427cdf9a5ce7d4a228ae2
#
_cell.length_a   1.000
_cell.length_b   1.000
_cell.length_c   1.000
_cell.angle_alpha   90.00
_cell.angle_beta   90.00
_cell.angle_gamma   90.00
#
_symmetry.space_group_name_H-M   'P 1'
#
loop_
_entity.id
_entity.type
_entity.pdbx_description
1 polymer ?
#
loop_
_entity_poly.entity_id
_entity_poly.type
_entity_poly.pdbx_seq_one_letter_code
_entity_poly.pdbx_strand_id
1 'polypeptide(L)'
;MMNRSQQNRMSILKVESEFCHKVCKRLHKEKMSNSKWLACWSSDTKFEVKNGLQSFIVDLEKRTCTCRKWDITGIPCCHAISCIFFNKEAAEKYTNDCYKVSTYKACYEPIIDPINGQNMWTPTGLPLVQPPIKRRPPGRPKKKRVREPNEPRRGHSKGLGIAKR
;
A
#
# COMPACT_ATOMS: atom_id res chain seq x y z
N MET A 1 12.61 -12.38 12.86
CA MET A 1 12.81 -11.63 11.59
C MET A 1 13.54 -12.44 10.53
N MET A 2 14.66 -13.10 10.84
CA MET A 2 15.48 -13.88 9.90
C MET A 2 14.69 -14.87 9.04
N ASN A 3 13.85 -15.71 9.65
CA ASN A 3 13.04 -16.70 8.92
C ASN A 3 12.11 -16.07 7.88
N ARG A 4 11.51 -14.91 8.19
CA ARG A 4 10.62 -14.21 7.27
C ARG A 4 11.37 -13.63 6.07
N SER A 5 12.56 -13.06 6.29
CA SER A 5 13.42 -12.55 5.21
C SER A 5 13.84 -13.69 4.27
N GLN A 6 14.24 -14.83 4.85
CA GLN A 6 14.59 -15.99 4.08
C GLN A 6 13.42 -16.57 3.27
N GLN A 7 12.24 -16.67 3.87
CA GLN A 7 11.01 -17.11 3.17
C GLN A 7 10.65 -16.17 2.02
N ASN A 8 10.73 -14.85 2.24
CA ASN A 8 10.47 -13.86 1.19
C ASN A 8 11.48 -13.97 0.05
N ARG A 9 12.78 -14.18 0.36
CA ARG A 9 13.83 -14.41 -0.64
C ARG A 9 13.55 -15.66 -1.48
N MET A 10 13.18 -16.76 -0.83
CA MET A 10 12.88 -18.02 -1.54
C MET A 10 11.61 -17.93 -2.37
N SER A 11 10.60 -17.20 -1.88
CA SER A 11 9.33 -17.05 -2.61
C SER A 11 9.47 -16.20 -3.86
N ILE A 12 10.29 -15.15 -3.82
CA ILE A 12 10.47 -14.26 -4.97
C ILE A 12 11.28 -14.90 -6.11
N LEU A 13 12.12 -15.89 -5.81
CA LEU A 13 12.85 -16.63 -6.84
C LEU A 13 11.93 -17.42 -7.78
N LYS A 14 10.71 -17.75 -7.30
CA LYS A 14 9.71 -18.50 -8.08
C LYS A 14 8.83 -17.59 -8.96
N VAL A 15 9.03 -16.27 -8.88
CA VAL A 15 8.21 -15.29 -9.62
C VAL A 15 8.90 -14.96 -10.93
N GLU A 16 8.26 -15.29 -12.05
CA GLU A 16 8.75 -15.03 -13.41
C GLU A 16 8.27 -13.67 -13.97
N SER A 17 7.21 -13.11 -13.41
CA SER A 17 6.65 -11.83 -13.86
C SER A 17 7.54 -10.64 -13.52
N GLU A 18 7.53 -9.60 -14.36
CA GLU A 18 8.29 -8.35 -14.12
C GLU A 18 7.87 -7.63 -12.83
N PHE A 19 6.57 -7.63 -12.54
CA PHE A 19 5.98 -6.97 -11.36
C PHE A 19 5.45 -7.97 -10.34
N CYS A 20 5.41 -7.54 -9.08
CA CYS A 20 4.83 -8.33 -8.00
C CYS A 20 3.36 -8.66 -8.26
N HIS A 21 2.95 -9.89 -7.98
CA HIS A 21 1.62 -10.44 -8.28
C HIS A 21 0.44 -9.54 -7.84
N LYS A 22 0.51 -8.93 -6.65
CA LYS A 22 -0.54 -8.00 -6.17
C LYS A 22 -0.67 -6.77 -7.04
N VAL A 23 0.45 -6.29 -7.59
CA VAL A 23 0.48 -5.13 -8.50
C VAL A 23 -0.12 -5.50 -9.84
N CYS A 24 0.25 -6.66 -10.38
CA CYS A 24 -0.36 -7.18 -11.63
C CYS A 24 -1.88 -7.31 -11.50
N LYS A 25 -2.38 -7.86 -10.39
CA LYS A 25 -3.83 -7.94 -10.13
C LYS A 25 -4.49 -6.56 -10.09
N ARG A 26 -3.85 -5.59 -9.43
CA ARG A 26 -4.37 -4.23 -9.35
C ARG A 26 -4.39 -3.57 -10.71
N LEU A 27 -3.29 -3.67 -11.45
CA LEU A 27 -3.19 -3.11 -12.81
C LEU A 27 -4.24 -3.72 -13.73
N HIS A 28 -4.46 -5.04 -13.66
CA HIS A 28 -5.52 -5.71 -14.39
C HIS A 28 -6.92 -5.16 -14.04
N LYS A 29 -7.21 -4.94 -12.76
CA LYS A 29 -8.48 -4.33 -12.32
C LYS A 29 -8.68 -2.92 -12.89
N GLU A 30 -7.63 -2.08 -12.88
CA GLU A 30 -7.70 -0.74 -13.46
C GLU A 30 -7.86 -0.80 -14.99
N LYS A 31 -7.22 -1.78 -15.66
CA LYS A 31 -7.40 -2.06 -17.09
C LYS A 31 -8.86 -2.43 -17.44
N MET A 32 -9.51 -3.24 -16.62
CA MET A 32 -10.92 -3.59 -16.81
C MET A 32 -11.87 -2.39 -16.61
N SER A 33 -11.46 -1.44 -15.76
CA SER A 33 -12.27 -0.26 -15.45
C SER A 33 -12.10 0.89 -16.44
N ASN A 34 -11.15 0.81 -17.37
CA ASN A 34 -10.86 1.91 -18.31
C ASN A 34 -11.88 2.01 -19.43
N SER A 35 -12.60 0.94 -19.78
CA SER A 35 -13.55 0.87 -20.91
C SER A 35 -14.66 1.93 -20.87
N LYS A 36 -14.93 2.49 -19.69
CA LYS A 36 -15.94 3.54 -19.49
C LYS A 36 -15.41 4.96 -19.75
N TRP A 37 -14.11 5.11 -19.98
CA TRP A 37 -13.43 6.38 -20.04
C TRP A 37 -12.92 6.68 -21.44
N LEU A 38 -13.31 7.82 -21.99
CA LEU A 38 -12.89 8.30 -23.29
C LEU A 38 -11.76 9.30 -23.13
N ALA A 39 -10.58 8.98 -23.68
CA ALA A 39 -9.44 9.87 -23.69
C ALA A 39 -9.57 10.86 -24.87
N CYS A 40 -9.51 12.16 -24.56
CA CYS A 40 -9.46 13.24 -25.51
C CYS A 40 -8.07 13.87 -25.46
N TRP A 41 -7.42 13.94 -26.60
CA TRP A 41 -6.08 14.49 -26.73
C TRP A 41 -6.09 16.03 -26.61
N SER A 42 -5.23 16.58 -25.75
CA SER A 42 -5.04 18.03 -25.59
C SER A 42 -3.65 18.46 -26.03
N SER A 43 -2.63 17.63 -25.77
CA SER A 43 -1.24 17.81 -26.25
C SER A 43 -0.53 16.46 -26.23
N ASP A 44 0.73 16.42 -26.67
CA ASP A 44 1.52 15.16 -26.77
C ASP A 44 1.53 14.34 -25.50
N THR A 45 1.45 14.97 -24.34
CA THR A 45 1.54 14.30 -23.04
C THR A 45 0.30 14.48 -22.17
N LYS A 46 -0.60 15.43 -22.50
CA LYS A 46 -1.76 15.78 -21.69
C LYS A 46 -3.07 15.39 -22.36
N PHE A 47 -3.91 14.78 -21.55
CA PHE A 47 -5.21 14.27 -21.98
C PHE A 47 -6.32 14.71 -21.04
N GLU A 48 -7.49 14.95 -21.59
CA GLU A 48 -8.74 15.02 -20.86
C GLU A 48 -9.47 13.69 -21.00
N VAL A 49 -9.89 13.10 -19.88
CA VAL A 49 -10.58 11.80 -19.86
C VAL A 49 -11.98 11.99 -19.34
N LYS A 50 -12.98 11.66 -20.16
CA LYS A 50 -14.39 11.91 -19.87
C LYS A 50 -15.20 10.63 -19.71
N ASN A 51 -16.18 10.71 -18.80
CA ASN A 51 -17.24 9.72 -18.67
C ASN A 51 -18.52 10.44 -18.22
N GLY A 52 -19.43 10.69 -19.15
CA GLY A 52 -20.61 11.51 -18.91
C GLY A 52 -20.21 12.91 -18.41
N LEU A 53 -20.66 13.29 -17.21
CA LEU A 53 -20.36 14.58 -16.60
C LEU A 53 -19.01 14.63 -15.85
N GLN A 54 -18.34 13.50 -15.73
CA GLN A 54 -17.04 13.45 -15.04
C GLN A 54 -15.91 13.67 -16.03
N SER A 55 -14.96 14.53 -15.66
CA SER A 55 -13.76 14.79 -16.44
C SER A 55 -12.54 14.80 -15.52
N PHE A 56 -11.44 14.21 -15.99
CA PHE A 56 -10.14 14.17 -15.30
C PHE A 56 -9.03 14.54 -16.27
N ILE A 57 -8.02 15.25 -15.77
CA ILE A 57 -6.83 15.61 -16.53
C ILE A 57 -5.74 14.61 -16.19
N VAL A 58 -5.10 14.07 -17.23
CA VAL A 58 -3.98 13.13 -17.12
C VAL A 58 -2.76 13.73 -17.82
N ASP A 59 -1.62 13.70 -17.14
CA ASP A 59 -0.32 14.07 -17.68
C ASP A 59 0.58 12.83 -17.66
N LEU A 60 0.87 12.28 -18.84
CA LEU A 60 1.65 11.03 -18.98
C LEU A 60 3.13 11.26 -18.69
N GLU A 61 3.69 12.42 -19.00
CA GLU A 61 5.09 12.77 -18.74
C GLU A 61 5.35 12.87 -17.23
N LYS A 62 4.48 13.61 -16.53
CA LYS A 62 4.57 13.76 -15.07
C LYS A 62 4.05 12.54 -14.30
N ARG A 63 3.42 11.58 -15.00
CA ARG A 63 2.78 10.41 -14.41
C ARG A 63 1.74 10.77 -13.35
N THR A 64 0.91 11.78 -13.63
CA THR A 64 -0.09 12.30 -12.71
C THR A 64 -1.49 12.27 -13.29
N CYS A 65 -2.48 12.21 -12.39
CA CYS A 65 -3.90 12.30 -12.73
C CYS A 65 -4.64 13.10 -11.67
N THR A 66 -5.56 13.98 -12.04
CA THR A 66 -6.34 14.78 -11.08
C THR A 66 -7.16 13.95 -10.10
N CYS A 67 -7.40 12.65 -10.36
CA CYS A 67 -7.96 11.73 -9.38
C CYS A 67 -6.98 11.33 -8.26
N ARG A 68 -5.70 11.70 -8.35
CA ARG A 68 -4.58 11.46 -7.44
C ARG A 68 -4.24 9.98 -7.14
N LYS A 69 -4.98 9.04 -7.71
CA LYS A 69 -4.75 7.62 -7.47
C LYS A 69 -3.37 7.16 -7.97
N TRP A 70 -2.98 7.66 -9.14
CA TRP A 70 -1.68 7.36 -9.72
C TRP A 70 -0.53 7.98 -8.93
N ASP A 71 -0.63 9.25 -8.60
CA ASP A 71 0.36 10.01 -7.84
C ASP A 71 0.67 9.34 -6.48
N ILE A 72 -0.40 8.92 -5.77
CA ILE A 72 -0.26 8.30 -4.44
C ILE A 72 0.27 6.87 -4.53
N THR A 73 -0.13 6.12 -5.55
CA THR A 73 0.14 4.67 -5.58
C THR A 73 1.28 4.29 -6.51
N GLY A 74 1.71 5.17 -7.41
CA GLY A 74 2.68 4.83 -8.46
C GLY A 74 2.18 3.81 -9.47
N ILE A 75 0.88 3.47 -9.45
CA ILE A 75 0.23 2.54 -10.38
C ILE A 75 -0.79 3.32 -11.21
N PRO A 76 -0.75 3.27 -12.56
CA PRO A 76 -1.68 3.99 -13.39
C PRO A 76 -3.14 3.68 -13.02
N CYS A 77 -3.95 4.71 -12.85
CA CYS A 77 -5.39 4.58 -12.63
C CYS A 77 -6.12 4.29 -13.96
N CYS A 78 -7.39 3.94 -13.91
CA CYS A 78 -8.20 3.67 -15.11
C CYS A 78 -8.20 4.85 -16.11
N HIS A 79 -8.16 6.10 -15.63
CA HIS A 79 -8.08 7.29 -16.49
C HIS A 79 -6.74 7.35 -17.24
N ALA A 80 -5.63 7.16 -16.53
CA ALA A 80 -4.30 7.12 -17.13
C ALA A 80 -4.18 5.95 -18.12
N ILE A 81 -4.71 4.80 -17.79
CA ILE A 81 -4.68 3.62 -18.68
C ILE A 81 -5.46 3.89 -19.98
N SER A 82 -6.58 4.63 -19.93
CA SER A 82 -7.31 5.02 -21.14
C SER A 82 -6.43 5.85 -22.09
N CYS A 83 -5.64 6.81 -21.53
CA CYS A 83 -4.71 7.62 -22.31
C CYS A 83 -3.53 6.80 -22.87
N ILE A 84 -2.97 5.92 -22.04
CA ILE A 84 -1.85 5.05 -22.43
C ILE A 84 -2.29 4.12 -23.58
N PHE A 85 -3.48 3.55 -23.52
CA PHE A 85 -4.02 2.72 -24.59
C PHE A 85 -4.34 3.53 -25.84
N PHE A 86 -4.78 4.79 -25.68
CA PHE A 86 -4.95 5.69 -26.82
C PHE A 86 -3.63 5.87 -27.59
N ASN A 87 -2.51 5.98 -26.88
CA ASN A 87 -1.17 6.04 -27.46
C ASN A 87 -0.63 4.66 -27.90
N LYS A 88 -1.42 3.57 -27.77
CA LYS A 88 -0.99 2.19 -28.09
C LYS A 88 0.22 1.71 -27.28
N GLU A 89 0.35 2.22 -26.07
CA GLU A 89 1.44 1.85 -25.15
C GLU A 89 0.99 0.86 -24.09
N ALA A 90 1.99 0.24 -23.43
CA ALA A 90 1.74 -0.70 -22.33
C ALA A 90 1.70 0.06 -20.98
N ALA A 91 0.65 -0.19 -20.19
CA ALA A 91 0.47 0.45 -18.88
C ALA A 91 1.59 0.09 -17.88
N GLU A 92 2.26 -1.02 -18.09
CA GLU A 92 3.39 -1.51 -17.32
C GLU A 92 4.56 -0.51 -17.32
N LYS A 93 4.86 0.14 -18.44
CA LYS A 93 5.92 1.16 -18.57
C LYS A 93 5.73 2.35 -17.63
N TYR A 94 4.49 2.64 -17.29
CA TYR A 94 4.10 3.76 -16.46
C TYR A 94 3.94 3.40 -14.98
N THR A 95 4.14 2.12 -14.64
CA THR A 95 4.11 1.65 -13.26
C THR A 95 5.46 1.93 -12.59
N ASN A 96 5.45 2.37 -11.34
CA ASN A 96 6.67 2.73 -10.61
C ASN A 96 7.57 1.51 -10.42
N ASP A 97 8.88 1.70 -10.62
CA ASP A 97 9.92 0.65 -10.55
C ASP A 97 10.05 0.01 -9.16
N CYS A 98 9.60 0.69 -8.10
CA CYS A 98 9.58 0.12 -6.75
C CYS A 98 8.76 -1.18 -6.64
N TYR A 99 7.86 -1.42 -7.60
CA TYR A 99 7.03 -2.62 -7.66
C TYR A 99 7.62 -3.76 -8.49
N LYS A 100 8.75 -3.53 -9.13
CA LYS A 100 9.45 -4.57 -9.89
C LYS A 100 9.96 -5.66 -8.97
N VAL A 101 9.92 -6.89 -9.46
CA VAL A 101 10.48 -8.05 -8.77
C VAL A 101 11.99 -7.89 -8.54
N SER A 102 12.71 -7.23 -9.47
CA SER A 102 14.15 -6.92 -9.30
C SER A 102 14.40 -6.04 -8.07
N THR A 103 13.61 -4.98 -7.89
CA THR A 103 13.70 -4.10 -6.71
C THR A 103 13.40 -4.86 -5.42
N TYR A 104 12.37 -5.71 -5.45
CA TYR A 104 12.03 -6.54 -4.30
C TYR A 104 13.16 -7.54 -3.97
N LYS A 105 13.78 -8.16 -4.97
CA LYS A 105 14.95 -9.04 -4.79
C LYS A 105 16.09 -8.28 -4.11
N ALA A 106 16.45 -7.10 -4.61
CA ALA A 106 17.51 -6.28 -4.04
C ALA A 106 17.25 -5.91 -2.57
N CYS A 107 16.00 -5.63 -2.18
CA CYS A 107 15.65 -5.35 -0.78
C CYS A 107 15.88 -6.54 0.18
N TYR A 108 15.75 -7.77 -0.32
CA TYR A 108 15.92 -8.98 0.50
C TYR A 108 17.25 -9.71 0.24
N GLU A 109 18.11 -9.18 -0.62
CA GLU A 109 19.43 -9.74 -0.90
C GLU A 109 20.34 -9.75 0.34
N PRO A 110 20.41 -8.67 1.16
CA PRO A 110 21.23 -8.69 2.35
C PRO A 110 20.79 -9.77 3.35
N ILE A 111 21.77 -10.53 3.84
CA ILE A 111 21.55 -11.58 4.84
C ILE A 111 21.63 -10.93 6.23
N ILE A 112 20.70 -11.30 7.09
CA ILE A 112 20.76 -10.94 8.51
C ILE A 112 21.52 -12.07 9.22
N ASP A 113 22.74 -11.79 9.62
CA ASP A 113 23.55 -12.77 10.33
C ASP A 113 22.99 -13.05 11.73
N PRO A 114 23.03 -14.33 12.16
CA PRO A 114 22.64 -14.67 13.51
C PRO A 114 23.63 -14.08 14.52
N ILE A 115 23.12 -13.60 15.65
CA ILE A 115 23.93 -13.07 16.74
C ILE A 115 24.10 -14.19 17.78
N ASN A 116 25.34 -14.37 18.26
CA ASN A 116 25.63 -15.30 19.32
C ASN A 116 24.85 -14.96 20.60
N GLY A 117 24.56 -15.97 21.41
CA GLY A 117 23.92 -15.79 22.69
C GLY A 117 24.76 -14.95 23.65
N GLN A 118 24.13 -14.35 24.65
CA GLN A 118 24.76 -13.44 25.62
C GLN A 118 25.98 -14.04 26.33
N ASN A 119 26.01 -15.36 26.52
CA ASN A 119 27.13 -16.08 27.12
C ASN A 119 28.42 -16.05 26.27
N MET A 120 28.31 -15.74 24.98
CA MET A 120 29.45 -15.62 24.07
C MET A 120 29.92 -14.19 23.86
N TRP A 121 29.28 -13.21 24.51
CA TRP A 121 29.68 -11.80 24.37
C TRP A 121 30.83 -11.49 25.31
N THR A 122 31.83 -10.80 24.84
CA THR A 122 32.93 -10.29 25.70
C THR A 122 32.37 -9.24 26.62
N PRO A 123 32.60 -9.36 27.95
CA PRO A 123 32.21 -8.33 28.92
C PRO A 123 32.86 -6.98 28.56
N THR A 124 32.06 -5.95 28.44
CA THR A 124 32.54 -4.60 28.06
C THR A 124 33.24 -3.88 29.19
N GLY A 125 33.12 -4.38 30.42
CA GLY A 125 33.62 -3.69 31.64
C GLY A 125 32.88 -2.39 31.97
N LEU A 126 31.92 -1.99 31.18
CA LEU A 126 31.11 -0.79 31.39
C LEU A 126 29.99 -1.05 32.40
N PRO A 127 29.61 -0.04 33.21
CA PRO A 127 28.46 -0.18 34.10
C PRO A 127 27.17 -0.44 33.29
N LEU A 128 26.27 -1.24 33.86
CA LEU A 128 24.97 -1.55 33.27
C LEU A 128 24.22 -0.27 32.95
N VAL A 129 23.90 -0.10 31.70
CA VAL A 129 23.04 1.01 31.25
C VAL A 129 21.65 0.82 31.86
N GLN A 130 21.27 1.74 32.75
CA GLN A 130 19.96 1.75 33.37
C GLN A 130 18.89 1.97 32.29
N PRO A 131 17.80 1.18 32.26
CA PRO A 131 16.71 1.44 31.31
C PRO A 131 16.15 2.85 31.56
N PRO A 132 15.76 3.58 30.50
CA PRO A 132 15.20 4.91 30.66
C PRO A 132 13.96 4.83 31.56
N ILE A 133 13.84 5.78 32.51
CA ILE A 133 12.66 5.88 33.36
C ILE A 133 11.44 6.10 32.47
N LYS A 134 10.75 5.04 32.14
CA LYS A 134 9.51 5.10 31.37
C LYS A 134 8.40 5.66 32.26
N ARG A 135 8.29 6.97 32.35
CA ARG A 135 7.03 7.57 32.73
C ARG A 135 6.02 7.21 31.64
N ARG A 136 4.93 6.52 32.00
CA ARG A 136 3.83 6.33 31.06
C ARG A 136 3.45 7.70 30.51
N PRO A 137 3.63 7.97 29.20
CA PRO A 137 3.13 9.22 28.65
C PRO A 137 1.63 9.28 28.94
N PRO A 138 1.07 10.44 29.30
CA PRO A 138 -0.36 10.59 29.49
C PRO A 138 -1.03 10.07 28.21
N GLY A 139 -1.78 8.97 28.34
CA GLY A 139 -2.53 8.41 27.23
C GLY A 139 -3.51 9.45 26.71
N ARG A 140 -3.90 9.34 25.44
CA ARG A 140 -4.95 10.20 24.88
C ARG A 140 -6.13 10.25 25.85
N PRO A 141 -6.59 11.42 26.30
CA PRO A 141 -7.75 11.53 27.17
C PRO A 141 -8.93 10.77 26.58
N LYS A 142 -9.55 9.88 27.34
CA LYS A 142 -10.75 9.19 26.89
C LYS A 142 -11.83 10.25 26.67
N LYS A 143 -12.00 10.71 25.44
CA LYS A 143 -13.14 11.56 25.07
C LYS A 143 -14.37 10.68 25.14
N LYS A 144 -15.13 10.77 26.23
CA LYS A 144 -16.49 10.25 26.25
C LYS A 144 -17.24 11.02 25.18
N ARG A 145 -17.77 10.31 24.17
CA ARG A 145 -18.66 10.90 23.20
C ARG A 145 -19.85 11.49 23.96
N VAL A 146 -20.03 12.79 23.89
CA VAL A 146 -21.23 13.43 24.39
C VAL A 146 -22.32 13.16 23.34
N ARG A 147 -23.40 12.50 23.75
CA ARG A 147 -24.54 12.24 22.86
C ARG A 147 -25.28 13.53 22.61
N GLU A 148 -25.78 13.69 21.41
CA GLU A 148 -26.70 14.79 21.11
C GLU A 148 -28.06 14.55 21.80
N PRO A 149 -28.81 15.64 22.18
CA PRO A 149 -30.08 15.51 22.87
C PRO A 149 -31.11 14.61 22.19
N ASN A 150 -31.06 14.51 20.86
CA ASN A 150 -31.99 13.75 20.03
C ASN A 150 -31.48 12.37 19.60
N GLU A 151 -30.32 11.92 20.10
CA GLU A 151 -29.76 10.64 19.72
C GLU A 151 -30.46 9.48 20.45
N PRO A 152 -31.02 8.49 19.71
CA PRO A 152 -31.73 7.38 20.34
C PRO A 152 -30.78 6.55 21.23
N ARG A 153 -31.23 6.17 22.41
CA ARG A 153 -30.46 5.30 23.31
C ARG A 153 -30.33 3.91 22.66
N ARG A 154 -29.12 3.42 22.48
CA ARG A 154 -28.91 2.01 22.09
C ARG A 154 -29.58 1.13 23.13
N GLY A 155 -30.66 0.41 22.73
CA GLY A 155 -31.31 -0.56 23.59
C GLY A 155 -30.28 -1.62 24.04
N HIS A 156 -30.27 -1.95 25.31
CA HIS A 156 -29.59 -3.13 25.83
C HIS A 156 -30.22 -4.35 25.14
N SER A 157 -29.48 -4.96 24.20
CA SER A 157 -29.84 -6.30 23.76
C SER A 157 -29.65 -7.24 24.96
N LYS A 158 -30.75 -7.65 25.60
CA LYS A 158 -30.74 -8.74 26.56
C LYS A 158 -30.27 -9.97 25.81
N GLY A 159 -29.06 -10.42 26.12
CA GLY A 159 -28.54 -11.67 25.60
C GLY A 159 -29.53 -12.80 25.97
N LEU A 160 -30.05 -13.48 24.95
CA LEU A 160 -30.75 -14.74 25.12
C LEU A 160 -29.78 -15.75 25.71
N GLY A 161 -29.96 -16.02 27.01
CA GLY A 161 -29.23 -17.09 27.68
C GLY A 161 -29.57 -18.44 27.03
N ILE A 162 -28.57 -19.04 26.39
CA ILE A 162 -28.67 -20.44 25.94
C ILE A 162 -28.56 -21.30 27.19
N ALA A 163 -29.67 -21.90 27.60
CA ALA A 163 -29.70 -22.91 28.64
C ALA A 163 -28.90 -24.15 28.17
N LYS A 164 -27.83 -24.49 28.88
CA LYS A 164 -27.14 -25.78 28.72
C LYS A 164 -28.02 -26.88 29.31
N ARG A 165 -28.41 -27.84 28.49
CA ARG A 165 -28.78 -29.19 28.88
C ARG A 165 -27.56 -30.08 28.83
#